data_55b11d793d7e105467a13ab3b9b7ed10
#
_entry.id   55b11d793d7e105467a13ab3b9b7ed10
#
_cell.length_a   1.000
_cell.length_b   1.000
_cell.length_c   1.000
_cell.angle_alpha   90.00
_cell.angle_beta   90.00
_cell.angle_gamma   90.00
#
_symmetry.space_group_name_H-M   'P 1'
#
loop_
_entity.id
_entity.type
_entity.pdbx_description
1 polymer ?
#
loop_
_entity_poly.entity_id
_entity_poly.type
_entity_poly.pdbx_seq_one_letter_code
_entity_poly.pdbx_strand_id
1 'polypeptide(L)'
;MNILKVKTLICFQNQKEQWNVTNLAVTLGEEKYAVSRVLTVLEKEGLIDKSNRRKPILTKKGKMAAEAYSQKVELVIGHLLSTGVSQEVAREDAVTIASYCKEETLEALKKEEIAKRVKYGFREGMEFDGERLGRRYPDGNYPIPFTIFQKELHREHEASVWNERFENPCILNIQNKNG
;
A
#
# COMPACT_ATOMS: atom_id res chain seq x y z
N MET A 1 9.31 8.03 -14.53
CA MET A 1 10.42 7.12 -14.16
C MET A 1 10.25 5.81 -14.93
N ASN A 2 11.31 5.07 -15.25
CA ASN A 2 11.21 3.82 -16.03
C ASN A 2 10.78 2.66 -15.10
N ILE A 3 9.76 1.89 -15.49
CA ILE A 3 9.26 0.71 -14.75
C ILE A 3 10.40 -0.29 -14.45
N LEU A 4 11.26 -0.56 -15.42
CA LEU A 4 12.38 -1.48 -15.25
C LEU A 4 13.32 -1.04 -14.12
N LYS A 5 13.52 0.27 -13.94
CA LYS A 5 14.30 0.83 -12.84
C LYS A 5 13.66 0.51 -11.48
N VAL A 6 12.34 0.66 -11.35
CA VAL A 6 11.61 0.33 -10.11
C VAL A 6 11.68 -1.16 -9.83
N LYS A 7 11.37 -2.00 -10.83
CA LYS A 7 11.47 -3.45 -10.72
C LYS A 7 12.86 -3.89 -10.27
N THR A 8 13.90 -3.28 -10.87
CA THR A 8 15.30 -3.57 -10.50
C THR A 8 15.60 -3.21 -9.05
N LEU A 9 15.18 -2.03 -8.57
CA LEU A 9 15.38 -1.63 -7.17
C LEU A 9 14.68 -2.58 -6.19
N ILE A 10 13.46 -3.00 -6.50
CA ILE A 10 12.71 -3.96 -5.68
C ILE A 10 13.40 -5.33 -5.63
N CYS A 11 13.95 -5.81 -6.75
CA CYS A 11 14.73 -7.05 -6.75
C CYS A 11 15.90 -6.97 -5.78
N PHE A 12 16.65 -5.86 -5.78
CA PHE A 12 17.78 -5.68 -4.85
C PHE A 12 17.39 -5.64 -3.37
N GLN A 13 16.16 -5.32 -3.04
CA GLN A 13 15.67 -5.35 -1.66
C GLN A 13 15.58 -6.78 -1.12
N ASN A 14 15.35 -7.75 -2.00
CA ASN A 14 15.37 -9.16 -1.64
C ASN A 14 16.84 -9.65 -1.47
N GLN A 15 17.37 -9.51 -0.24
CA GLN A 15 18.76 -9.78 0.11
C GLN A 15 19.17 -11.27 0.04
N LYS A 16 18.24 -12.18 -0.22
CA LYS A 16 18.52 -13.62 -0.31
C LYS A 16 19.28 -14.00 -1.58
N GLU A 17 19.32 -13.14 -2.58
CA GLU A 17 19.97 -13.38 -3.85
C GLU A 17 21.08 -12.38 -4.14
N GLN A 18 22.16 -12.87 -4.78
CA GLN A 18 23.20 -12.01 -5.30
C GLN A 18 22.84 -11.57 -6.72
N TRP A 19 22.44 -10.33 -6.86
CA TRP A 19 22.02 -9.79 -8.14
C TRP A 19 23.19 -9.41 -9.04
N ASN A 20 23.09 -9.79 -10.31
CA ASN A 20 23.96 -9.38 -11.40
C ASN A 20 23.13 -9.17 -12.67
N VAL A 21 23.74 -8.68 -13.75
CA VAL A 21 23.01 -8.38 -15.00
C VAL A 21 22.28 -9.60 -15.53
N THR A 22 22.87 -10.79 -15.42
CA THR A 22 22.31 -12.01 -16.03
C THR A 22 21.11 -12.51 -15.27
N ASN A 23 21.19 -12.65 -13.94
CA ASN A 23 20.06 -13.15 -13.17
C ASN A 23 18.94 -12.11 -13.05
N LEU A 24 19.25 -10.81 -12.99
CA LEU A 24 18.23 -9.75 -13.09
C LEU A 24 17.48 -9.82 -14.44
N ALA A 25 18.18 -10.00 -15.54
CA ALA A 25 17.58 -10.10 -16.86
C ALA A 25 16.59 -11.28 -16.94
N VAL A 26 16.98 -12.44 -16.42
CA VAL A 26 16.11 -13.62 -16.36
C VAL A 26 14.90 -13.37 -15.45
N THR A 27 15.12 -12.88 -14.25
CA THR A 27 14.04 -12.65 -13.26
C THR A 27 13.03 -11.60 -13.73
N LEU A 28 13.50 -10.57 -14.43
CA LEU A 28 12.64 -9.47 -14.90
C LEU A 28 12.02 -9.73 -16.28
N GLY A 29 12.44 -10.81 -16.98
CA GLY A 29 12.01 -11.08 -18.35
C GLY A 29 12.53 -10.06 -19.36
N GLU A 30 13.71 -9.48 -19.12
CA GLU A 30 14.25 -8.37 -19.87
C GLU A 30 15.60 -8.71 -20.53
N GLU A 31 15.95 -7.97 -21.58
CA GLU A 31 17.25 -8.14 -22.22
C GLU A 31 18.41 -7.68 -21.32
N LYS A 32 19.53 -8.40 -21.32
CA LYS A 32 20.73 -8.04 -20.57
C LYS A 32 21.22 -6.61 -20.83
N TYR A 33 21.06 -6.14 -22.08
CA TYR A 33 21.43 -4.78 -22.45
C TYR A 33 20.56 -3.73 -21.73
N ALA A 34 19.23 -3.95 -21.70
CA ALA A 34 18.29 -3.07 -21.01
C ALA A 34 18.61 -2.99 -19.50
N VAL A 35 18.82 -4.14 -18.85
CA VAL A 35 19.20 -4.21 -17.44
C VAL A 35 20.55 -3.53 -17.19
N SER A 36 21.55 -3.76 -18.02
CA SER A 36 22.87 -3.11 -17.89
C SER A 36 22.76 -1.58 -17.96
N ARG A 37 21.95 -1.05 -18.87
CA ARG A 37 21.67 0.41 -18.95
C ARG A 37 21.01 0.92 -17.68
N VAL A 38 20.00 0.22 -17.16
CA VAL A 38 19.33 0.59 -15.92
C VAL A 38 20.29 0.60 -14.74
N LEU A 39 21.12 -0.43 -14.58
CA LEU A 39 22.13 -0.45 -13.54
C LEU A 39 23.11 0.72 -13.67
N THR A 40 23.48 1.13 -14.87
CA THR A 40 24.34 2.30 -15.07
C THR A 40 23.64 3.60 -14.66
N VAL A 41 22.34 3.72 -14.93
CA VAL A 41 21.53 4.87 -14.48
C VAL A 41 21.43 4.90 -12.96
N LEU A 42 21.13 3.76 -12.32
CA LEU A 42 21.04 3.65 -10.87
C LEU A 42 22.35 3.98 -10.17
N GLU A 43 23.49 3.59 -10.77
CA GLU A 43 24.83 3.94 -10.28
C GLU A 43 25.07 5.45 -10.37
N LYS A 44 24.78 6.07 -11.51
CA LYS A 44 24.91 7.54 -11.69
C LYS A 44 24.03 8.34 -10.71
N GLU A 45 22.87 7.82 -10.34
CA GLU A 45 22.00 8.42 -9.34
C GLU A 45 22.42 8.12 -7.90
N GLY A 46 23.48 7.33 -7.70
CA GLY A 46 24.00 6.95 -6.40
C GLY A 46 23.10 5.98 -5.63
N LEU A 47 22.25 5.21 -6.34
CA LEU A 47 21.35 4.24 -5.73
C LEU A 47 21.98 2.86 -5.59
N ILE A 48 22.91 2.52 -6.46
CA ILE A 48 23.70 1.27 -6.38
C ILE A 48 25.20 1.58 -6.42
N ASP A 49 25.97 0.70 -5.82
CA ASP A 49 27.42 0.64 -5.92
C ASP A 49 27.80 -0.53 -6.84
N LYS A 50 28.53 -0.23 -7.91
CA LYS A 50 29.08 -1.20 -8.88
C LYS A 50 30.59 -1.34 -8.79
N SER A 51 31.22 -0.98 -7.67
CA SER A 51 32.65 -1.19 -7.43
C SER A 51 33.02 -2.65 -7.73
N ASN A 52 32.14 -3.60 -7.37
CA ASN A 52 32.17 -4.95 -7.86
C ASN A 52 31.12 -5.15 -8.96
N ARG A 53 31.56 -5.13 -10.23
CA ARG A 53 30.66 -5.30 -11.39
C ARG A 53 29.88 -6.61 -11.40
N ARG A 54 30.38 -7.66 -10.73
CA ARG A 54 29.71 -8.96 -10.62
C ARG A 54 28.70 -9.02 -9.48
N LYS A 55 28.78 -8.10 -8.52
CA LYS A 55 27.94 -8.06 -7.32
C LYS A 55 27.58 -6.60 -6.97
N PRO A 56 26.79 -5.92 -7.81
CA PRO A 56 26.30 -4.60 -7.46
C PRO A 56 25.43 -4.70 -6.21
N ILE A 57 25.48 -3.68 -5.36
CA ILE A 57 24.70 -3.60 -4.11
C ILE A 57 23.99 -2.27 -3.99
N LEU A 58 22.89 -2.22 -3.22
CA LEU A 58 22.23 -0.96 -2.89
C LEU A 58 23.11 -0.11 -1.95
N THR A 59 23.24 1.17 -2.26
CA THR A 59 23.73 2.17 -1.32
C THR A 59 22.69 2.44 -0.22
N LYS A 60 23.02 3.22 0.80
CA LYS A 60 22.05 3.68 1.80
C LYS A 60 20.87 4.40 1.13
N LYS A 61 21.14 5.30 0.19
CA LYS A 61 20.12 6.00 -0.61
C LYS A 61 19.29 5.04 -1.45
N GLY A 62 19.94 4.03 -2.05
CA GLY A 62 19.25 3.00 -2.83
C GLY A 62 18.31 2.13 -1.99
N LYS A 63 18.70 1.76 -0.77
CA LYS A 63 17.85 1.01 0.17
C LYS A 63 16.59 1.81 0.52
N MET A 64 16.74 3.09 0.86
CA MET A 64 15.60 3.96 1.14
C MET A 64 14.66 4.10 -0.06
N ALA A 65 15.22 4.25 -1.27
CA ALA A 65 14.43 4.34 -2.49
C ALA A 65 13.69 3.01 -2.79
N ALA A 66 14.38 1.87 -2.68
CA ALA A 66 13.77 0.56 -2.89
C ALA A 66 12.62 0.31 -1.90
N GLU A 67 12.82 0.64 -0.62
CA GLU A 67 11.79 0.53 0.42
C GLU A 67 10.56 1.39 0.09
N ALA A 68 10.78 2.67 -0.26
CA ALA A 68 9.69 3.57 -0.62
C ALA A 68 8.89 3.06 -1.83
N TYR A 69 9.55 2.46 -2.83
CA TYR A 69 8.85 1.87 -3.97
C TYR A 69 8.11 0.59 -3.62
N SER A 70 8.70 -0.29 -2.80
CA SER A 70 8.01 -1.48 -2.32
C SER A 70 6.73 -1.13 -1.58
N GLN A 71 6.77 -0.16 -0.67
CA GLN A 71 5.59 0.29 0.06
C GLN A 71 4.50 0.84 -0.88
N LYS A 72 4.87 1.60 -1.91
CA LYS A 72 3.92 2.09 -2.93
C LYS A 72 3.29 0.94 -3.72
N VAL A 73 4.09 -0.03 -4.13
CA VAL A 73 3.61 -1.21 -4.87
C VAL A 73 2.70 -2.05 -3.99
N GLU A 74 3.06 -2.31 -2.74
CA GLU A 74 2.23 -3.06 -1.79
C GLU A 74 0.89 -2.36 -1.51
N LEU A 75 0.88 -1.03 -1.37
CA LEU A 75 -0.34 -0.24 -1.24
C LEU A 75 -1.27 -0.46 -2.44
N VAL A 76 -0.75 -0.37 -3.66
CA VAL A 76 -1.53 -0.55 -4.88
C VAL A 76 -2.02 -1.99 -5.01
N ILE A 77 -1.18 -2.99 -4.71
CA ILE A 77 -1.60 -4.40 -4.69
C ILE A 77 -2.78 -4.58 -3.73
N GLY A 78 -2.67 -4.08 -2.50
CA GLY A 78 -3.74 -4.17 -1.50
C GLY A 78 -5.04 -3.54 -2.00
N HIS A 79 -4.97 -2.37 -2.62
CA HIS A 79 -6.12 -1.69 -3.20
C HIS A 79 -6.75 -2.53 -4.33
N LEU A 80 -5.96 -3.00 -5.30
CA LEU A 80 -6.45 -3.80 -6.43
C LEU A 80 -7.12 -5.11 -5.95
N LEU A 81 -6.49 -5.82 -5.00
CA LEU A 81 -7.07 -7.02 -4.41
C LEU A 81 -8.40 -6.71 -3.70
N SER A 82 -8.49 -5.59 -2.98
CA SER A 82 -9.72 -5.19 -2.28
C SER A 82 -10.87 -4.84 -3.22
N THR A 83 -10.57 -4.49 -4.47
CA THR A 83 -11.56 -4.22 -5.53
C THR A 83 -11.90 -5.45 -6.39
N GLY A 84 -11.31 -6.62 -6.08
CA GLY A 84 -11.63 -7.89 -6.76
C GLY A 84 -10.71 -8.23 -7.93
N VAL A 85 -9.61 -7.48 -8.14
CA VAL A 85 -8.60 -7.83 -9.15
C VAL A 85 -7.86 -9.09 -8.70
N SER A 86 -7.58 -10.01 -9.62
CA SER A 86 -6.83 -11.23 -9.31
C SER A 86 -5.40 -10.92 -8.84
N GLN A 87 -4.83 -11.81 -8.03
CA GLN A 87 -3.51 -11.61 -7.45
C GLN A 87 -2.40 -11.48 -8.51
N GLU A 88 -2.52 -12.21 -9.60
CA GLU A 88 -1.57 -12.18 -10.71
C GLU A 88 -1.57 -10.79 -11.38
N VAL A 89 -2.75 -10.34 -11.82
CA VAL A 89 -2.93 -9.03 -12.46
C VAL A 89 -2.58 -7.88 -11.51
N ALA A 90 -3.00 -7.97 -10.23
CA ALA A 90 -2.69 -6.93 -9.24
C ALA A 90 -1.18 -6.74 -9.04
N ARG A 91 -0.38 -7.82 -9.07
CA ARG A 91 1.08 -7.73 -8.95
C ARG A 91 1.73 -7.12 -10.19
N GLU A 92 1.22 -7.43 -11.38
CA GLU A 92 1.74 -6.87 -12.63
C GLU A 92 1.43 -5.37 -12.75
N ASP A 93 0.17 -5.00 -12.54
CA ASP A 93 -0.29 -3.63 -12.70
C ASP A 93 0.22 -2.70 -11.60
N ALA A 94 0.36 -3.19 -10.37
CA ALA A 94 0.76 -2.36 -9.24
C ALA A 94 2.11 -1.65 -9.45
N VAL A 95 3.08 -2.29 -10.07
CA VAL A 95 4.38 -1.66 -10.35
C VAL A 95 4.23 -0.51 -11.33
N THR A 96 3.39 -0.69 -12.35
CA THR A 96 3.10 0.34 -13.34
C THR A 96 2.40 1.53 -12.69
N ILE A 97 1.32 1.27 -11.96
CA ILE A 97 0.54 2.28 -11.25
C ILE A 97 1.44 3.04 -10.26
N ALA A 98 2.15 2.34 -9.37
CA ALA A 98 3.05 2.96 -8.39
C ALA A 98 4.19 3.78 -9.02
N SER A 99 4.60 3.45 -10.26
CA SER A 99 5.66 4.15 -10.96
C SER A 99 5.20 5.45 -11.64
N TYR A 100 3.95 5.52 -12.08
CA TYR A 100 3.44 6.64 -12.88
C TYR A 100 2.39 7.49 -12.17
N CYS A 101 1.75 6.97 -11.11
CA CYS A 101 0.84 7.78 -10.32
C CYS A 101 1.56 8.91 -9.58
N LYS A 102 0.88 10.05 -9.48
CA LYS A 102 1.32 11.16 -8.65
C LYS A 102 1.22 10.78 -7.17
N GLU A 103 2.03 11.41 -6.34
CA GLU A 103 2.04 11.18 -4.88
C GLU A 103 0.65 11.41 -4.27
N GLU A 104 -0.06 12.44 -4.70
CA GLU A 104 -1.43 12.74 -4.25
C GLU A 104 -2.40 11.55 -4.44
N THR A 105 -2.31 10.86 -5.59
CA THR A 105 -3.12 9.66 -5.86
C THR A 105 -2.79 8.53 -4.90
N LEU A 106 -1.49 8.29 -4.65
CA LEU A 106 -1.05 7.25 -3.72
C LEU A 106 -1.42 7.57 -2.28
N GLU A 107 -1.36 8.84 -1.87
CA GLU A 107 -1.85 9.29 -0.57
C GLU A 107 -3.37 9.11 -0.42
N ALA A 108 -4.14 9.38 -1.46
CA ALA A 108 -5.58 9.14 -1.45
C ALA A 108 -5.90 7.64 -1.27
N LEU A 109 -5.21 6.76 -2.01
CA LEU A 109 -5.34 5.30 -1.84
C LEU A 109 -4.98 4.86 -0.42
N LYS A 110 -3.91 5.42 0.16
CA LYS A 110 -3.50 5.11 1.53
C LYS A 110 -4.56 5.54 2.56
N LYS A 111 -5.14 6.73 2.40
CA LYS A 111 -6.23 7.20 3.26
C LYS A 111 -7.45 6.29 3.17
N GLU A 112 -7.82 5.87 1.97
CA GLU A 112 -8.93 4.93 1.76
C GLU A 112 -8.69 3.58 2.43
N GLU A 113 -7.48 3.02 2.30
CA GLU A 113 -7.10 1.78 2.97
C GLU A 113 -7.17 1.89 4.50
N ILE A 114 -6.73 3.01 5.07
CA ILE A 114 -6.85 3.28 6.50
C ILE A 114 -8.32 3.37 6.90
N ALA A 115 -9.13 4.11 6.14
CA ALA A 115 -10.57 4.25 6.40
C ALA A 115 -11.29 2.88 6.36
N LYS A 116 -10.96 2.02 5.39
CA LYS A 116 -11.48 0.64 5.33
C LYS A 116 -11.10 -0.15 6.58
N ARG A 117 -9.85 -0.07 7.03
CA ARG A 117 -9.38 -0.78 8.24
C ARG A 117 -10.10 -0.29 9.49
N VAL A 118 -10.33 1.02 9.61
CA VAL A 118 -11.11 1.61 10.71
C VAL A 118 -12.52 1.06 10.68
N LYS A 119 -13.19 1.08 9.50
CA LYS A 119 -14.53 0.53 9.33
C LYS A 119 -14.62 -0.94 9.75
N TYR A 120 -13.67 -1.77 9.34
CA TYR A 120 -13.64 -3.19 9.72
C TYR A 120 -13.24 -3.42 11.20
N GLY A 121 -12.68 -2.41 11.86
CA GLY A 121 -12.41 -2.44 13.29
C GLY A 121 -13.68 -2.33 14.16
N PHE A 122 -14.77 -1.78 13.60
CA PHE A 122 -16.09 -1.73 14.23
C PHE A 122 -16.87 -2.98 13.86
N ARG A 123 -16.73 -4.03 14.65
CA ARG A 123 -17.58 -5.22 14.50
C ARG A 123 -18.86 -5.03 15.29
N GLU A 124 -19.92 -5.63 14.78
CA GLU A 124 -21.21 -5.71 15.44
C GLU A 124 -21.05 -6.17 16.91
N GLY A 125 -21.64 -5.42 17.84
CA GLY A 125 -21.59 -5.74 19.28
C GLY A 125 -20.31 -5.36 20.03
N MET A 126 -19.35 -4.67 19.41
CA MET A 126 -18.20 -4.13 20.14
C MET A 126 -18.51 -2.78 20.77
N GLU A 127 -18.10 -2.62 22.03
CA GLU A 127 -18.10 -1.29 22.65
C GLU A 127 -17.10 -0.38 21.93
N PHE A 128 -17.50 0.88 21.77
CA PHE A 128 -16.64 1.91 21.20
C PHE A 128 -15.52 2.26 22.20
N ASP A 129 -14.29 2.07 21.79
CA ASP A 129 -13.08 2.44 22.54
C ASP A 129 -12.27 3.45 21.71
N GLY A 130 -12.53 4.74 21.94
CA GLY A 130 -11.87 5.83 21.25
C GLY A 130 -10.35 5.88 21.52
N GLU A 131 -9.92 5.56 22.73
CA GLU A 131 -8.50 5.56 23.08
C GLU A 131 -7.74 4.46 22.33
N ARG A 132 -8.32 3.27 22.21
CA ARG A 132 -7.75 2.16 21.44
C ARG A 132 -7.64 2.51 19.97
N LEU A 133 -8.66 3.16 19.41
CA LEU A 133 -8.68 3.60 18.02
C LEU A 133 -7.62 4.66 17.76
N GLY A 134 -7.52 5.67 18.64
CA GLY A 134 -6.53 6.73 18.53
C GLY A 134 -5.08 6.24 18.65
N ARG A 135 -4.83 5.15 19.41
CA ARG A 135 -3.49 4.52 19.44
C ARG A 135 -3.16 3.75 18.17
N ARG A 136 -4.18 3.25 17.48
CA ARG A 136 -4.01 2.35 16.33
C ARG A 136 -3.99 3.08 14.99
N TYR A 137 -4.70 4.18 14.88
CA TYR A 137 -4.88 4.90 13.63
C TYR A 137 -4.35 6.34 13.72
N PRO A 138 -3.84 6.90 12.62
CA PRO A 138 -3.38 8.29 12.56
C PRO A 138 -4.51 9.28 12.83
N ASP A 139 -4.16 10.50 13.24
CA ASP A 139 -5.09 11.60 13.33
C ASP A 139 -5.76 11.87 11.98
N GLY A 140 -7.07 12.07 11.98
CA GLY A 140 -7.86 12.27 10.77
C GLY A 140 -9.36 12.07 10.95
N ASN A 141 -10.10 12.31 9.87
CA ASN A 141 -11.52 12.10 9.78
C ASN A 141 -11.81 10.86 8.94
N TYR A 142 -12.51 9.89 9.52
CA TYR A 142 -12.81 8.62 8.88
C TYR A 142 -14.33 8.46 8.73
N PRO A 143 -14.87 8.46 7.50
CA PRO A 143 -16.28 8.20 7.27
C PRO A 143 -16.58 6.73 7.55
N ILE A 144 -17.48 6.47 8.50
CA ILE A 144 -17.89 5.13 8.90
C ILE A 144 -19.37 4.96 8.61
N PRO A 145 -19.75 4.19 7.60
CA PRO A 145 -21.15 3.83 7.40
C PRO A 145 -21.62 2.92 8.53
N PHE A 146 -22.82 3.15 8.99
CA PHE A 146 -23.45 2.38 10.05
C PHE A 146 -24.92 2.08 9.71
N THR A 147 -25.48 1.09 10.39
CA THR A 147 -26.92 0.79 10.34
C THR A 147 -27.40 0.55 11.76
N ILE A 148 -28.46 1.23 12.15
CA ILE A 148 -29.12 1.02 13.43
C ILE A 148 -30.18 -0.06 13.24
N PHE A 149 -30.08 -1.13 14.00
CA PHE A 149 -31.07 -2.21 14.00
C PHE A 149 -32.02 -2.09 15.17
N GLN A 150 -33.23 -2.62 15.02
CA GLN A 150 -34.19 -2.72 16.12
C GLN A 150 -33.74 -3.81 17.10
N LYS A 151 -33.71 -3.48 18.39
CA LYS A 151 -33.39 -4.44 19.46
C LYS A 151 -34.66 -5.08 19.99
N GLU A 152 -35.45 -5.76 19.14
CA GLU A 152 -36.59 -6.53 19.57
C GLU A 152 -36.25 -8.03 19.56
N LEU A 153 -36.77 -8.76 20.55
CA LEU A 153 -36.42 -10.18 20.84
C LEU A 153 -36.66 -11.17 19.67
N HIS A 154 -37.35 -10.76 18.62
CA HIS A 154 -37.69 -11.63 17.46
C HIS A 154 -37.48 -10.99 16.09
N ARG A 155 -36.82 -9.82 16.02
CA ARG A 155 -36.58 -9.07 14.79
C ARG A 155 -35.12 -8.61 14.66
N GLU A 156 -34.22 -9.51 14.99
CA GLU A 156 -32.79 -9.30 14.74
C GLU A 156 -32.61 -9.10 13.25
N HIS A 157 -32.08 -7.95 12.85
CA HIS A 157 -31.80 -7.52 11.48
C HIS A 157 -32.80 -6.61 10.77
N GLU A 158 -33.89 -6.18 11.37
CA GLU A 158 -34.68 -5.11 10.80
C GLU A 158 -34.04 -3.74 11.07
N ALA A 159 -33.82 -2.96 10.00
CA ALA A 159 -33.27 -1.62 10.13
C ALA A 159 -34.25 -0.71 10.90
N SER A 160 -33.74 0.04 11.87
CA SER A 160 -34.55 0.98 12.65
C SER A 160 -34.92 2.22 11.82
N VAL A 161 -36.10 2.76 12.05
CA VAL A 161 -36.55 4.08 11.50
C VAL A 161 -35.61 5.23 11.91
N TRP A 162 -34.81 5.05 12.93
CA TRP A 162 -33.79 6.01 13.35
C TRP A 162 -32.70 6.24 12.31
N ASN A 163 -32.46 5.30 11.38
CA ASN A 163 -31.47 5.47 10.32
C ASN A 163 -31.73 6.71 9.46
N GLU A 164 -33.00 7.12 9.29
CA GLU A 164 -33.38 8.31 8.51
C GLU A 164 -33.09 9.63 9.25
N ARG A 165 -32.80 9.56 10.55
CA ARG A 165 -32.58 10.74 11.41
C ARG A 165 -31.11 11.04 11.68
N PHE A 166 -30.24 10.20 11.24
CA PHE A 166 -28.79 10.35 11.42
C PHE A 166 -28.09 10.47 10.07
N GLU A 167 -27.08 11.32 10.02
CA GLU A 167 -26.22 11.39 8.84
C GLU A 167 -25.39 10.11 8.69
N ASN A 168 -25.41 9.53 7.51
CA ASN A 168 -24.67 8.32 7.17
C ASN A 168 -23.84 8.56 5.91
N PRO A 169 -22.51 8.41 5.96
CA PRO A 169 -21.72 7.89 7.07
C PRO A 169 -21.53 8.89 8.23
N CYS A 170 -21.39 8.37 9.46
CA CYS A 170 -20.89 9.19 10.56
C CYS A 170 -19.38 9.45 10.38
N ILE A 171 -18.87 10.50 10.98
CA ILE A 171 -17.46 10.83 10.93
C ILE A 171 -16.80 10.47 12.27
N LEU A 172 -15.92 9.49 12.25
CA LEU A 172 -14.98 9.26 13.35
C LEU A 172 -13.83 10.26 13.24
N ASN A 173 -13.71 11.15 14.20
CA ASN A 173 -12.59 12.07 14.30
C ASN A 173 -11.54 11.49 15.28
N ILE A 174 -10.31 11.30 14.83
CA ILE A 174 -9.17 10.90 15.66
C ILE A 174 -8.24 12.10 15.80
N GLN A 175 -7.99 12.52 17.03
CA GLN A 175 -7.08 13.62 17.36
C GLN A 175 -6.26 13.29 18.59
N ASN A 176 -4.94 13.53 18.53
CA ASN A 176 -4.03 13.33 19.67
C ASN A 176 -4.14 11.92 20.29
N LYS A 177 -4.29 10.91 19.45
CA LYS A 177 -4.47 9.50 19.85
C LYS A 177 -5.78 9.19 20.59
N ASN A 178 -6.79 10.04 20.47
CA ASN A 178 -8.13 9.80 20.94
C ASN A 178 -9.10 9.82 19.75
N GLY A 179 -10.10 8.96 19.77
CA GLY A 179 -11.17 8.86 18.77
C GLY A 179 -12.52 9.23 19.36
#